data_9905c8baab396de0b28e45d48606bdad
#
_entry.id   9905c8baab396de0b28e45d48606bdad
#
_cell.length_a   1.000
_cell.length_b   1.000
_cell.length_c   1.000
_cell.angle_alpha   90.00
_cell.angle_beta   90.00
_cell.angle_gamma   90.00
#
_symmetry.space_group_name_H-M   'P 1'
#
loop_
_entity.id
_entity.type
_entity.pdbx_description
1 polymer ?
#
loop_
_entity_poly.entity_id
_entity_poly.type
_entity_poly.pdbx_seq_one_letter_code
_entity_poly.pdbx_strand_id
1 'polypeptide(L)'
;MDASQYSQLTLLERVDFSEDLAVFRLRADKPIDFTPGQYATLGLKEDDSDRPLLRPYSVASPPGKTDLEFFIERVEDGDLTTRLWELEQGAEVWMRNKIVGRFTLDPSCSYHLMAATVTGVGPYVSIIRDQMRDLCTGALDTPRPIMVLHGASRSWELGTYLEELAALAEQVDWFEYVPTVSRPWEDPDWDGEHGRVEDVLRKYLDASPFPAGETAAYTCGHPQMIEKAQGIFERAGFSEDAIHEEKYFVERNGA
;
A
#
# COMPACT_ATOMS: atom_id res chain seq x y z
N MET A 1 23.41 -6.52 -19.88
CA MET A 1 22.72 -5.80 -18.76
C MET A 1 23.74 -4.95 -18.04
N ASP A 2 23.44 -3.68 -17.81
CA ASP A 2 24.25 -2.87 -16.89
C ASP A 2 23.85 -3.24 -15.45
N ALA A 3 24.61 -4.18 -14.87
CA ALA A 3 24.39 -4.71 -13.52
C ALA A 3 24.40 -3.59 -12.44
N SER A 4 24.99 -2.44 -12.77
CA SER A 4 25.04 -1.28 -11.86
C SER A 4 23.67 -0.64 -11.59
N GLN A 5 22.64 -0.94 -12.37
CA GLN A 5 21.29 -0.38 -12.26
C GLN A 5 20.34 -1.20 -11.36
N TYR A 6 20.77 -2.38 -10.93
CA TYR A 6 19.96 -3.33 -10.20
C TYR A 6 20.67 -3.81 -8.94
N SER A 7 19.90 -4.05 -7.90
CA SER A 7 20.27 -4.81 -6.70
C SER A 7 19.60 -6.16 -6.71
N GLN A 8 20.26 -7.17 -6.20
CA GLN A 8 19.66 -8.46 -5.90
C GLN A 8 19.11 -8.43 -4.47
N LEU A 9 17.88 -8.86 -4.30
CA LEU A 9 17.23 -9.06 -3.02
C LEU A 9 17.03 -10.57 -2.82
N THR A 10 17.07 -11.01 -1.58
CA THR A 10 16.79 -12.40 -1.22
C THR A 10 15.38 -12.52 -0.63
N LEU A 11 14.57 -13.44 -1.13
CA LEU A 11 13.27 -13.75 -0.54
C LEU A 11 13.47 -14.39 0.84
N LEU A 12 13.06 -13.66 1.89
CA LEU A 12 13.11 -14.15 3.27
C LEU A 12 11.89 -14.99 3.61
N GLU A 13 10.73 -14.49 3.22
CA GLU A 13 9.44 -15.05 3.60
C GLU A 13 8.36 -14.61 2.63
N ARG A 14 7.39 -15.49 2.39
CA ARG A 14 6.10 -15.16 1.79
C ARG A 14 5.00 -15.61 2.74
N VAL A 15 4.10 -14.70 3.10
CA VAL A 15 2.93 -14.99 3.93
C VAL A 15 1.69 -14.90 3.06
N ASP A 16 1.08 -16.04 2.77
CA ASP A 16 -0.11 -16.14 1.92
C ASP A 16 -1.40 -15.91 2.74
N PHE A 17 -2.32 -15.09 2.22
CA PHE A 17 -3.66 -14.83 2.78
C PHE A 17 -4.76 -15.47 1.94
N SER A 18 -4.48 -15.68 0.65
CA SER A 18 -5.30 -16.45 -0.28
C SER A 18 -4.39 -17.08 -1.36
N GLU A 19 -4.98 -17.76 -2.34
CA GLU A 19 -4.24 -18.33 -3.48
C GLU A 19 -3.54 -17.26 -4.33
N ASP A 20 -4.01 -16.02 -4.27
CA ASP A 20 -3.61 -14.91 -5.11
C ASP A 20 -3.13 -13.67 -4.34
N LEU A 21 -3.04 -13.72 -3.00
CA LEU A 21 -2.68 -12.56 -2.18
C LEU A 21 -1.65 -12.92 -1.12
N ALA A 22 -0.52 -12.22 -1.12
CA ALA A 22 0.58 -12.48 -0.18
C ALA A 22 1.39 -11.22 0.16
N VAL A 23 2.02 -11.25 1.34
CA VAL A 23 3.11 -10.35 1.71
C VAL A 23 4.44 -11.04 1.42
N PHE A 24 5.29 -10.35 0.66
CA PHE A 24 6.67 -10.76 0.38
C PHE A 24 7.63 -9.91 1.20
N ARG A 25 8.55 -10.55 1.92
CA ARG A 25 9.66 -9.92 2.62
C ARG A 25 10.96 -10.25 1.89
N LEU A 26 11.62 -9.20 1.40
CA LEU A 26 12.85 -9.31 0.61
C LEU A 26 13.99 -8.59 1.34
N ARG A 27 15.16 -9.21 1.40
CA ARG A 27 16.36 -8.65 2.04
C ARG A 27 17.33 -8.08 1.01
N ALA A 28 17.71 -6.84 1.21
CA ALA A 28 18.80 -6.17 0.51
C ALA A 28 20.12 -6.30 1.30
N ASP A 29 21.25 -6.21 0.62
CA ASP A 29 22.58 -6.22 1.26
C ASP A 29 22.85 -4.99 2.13
N LYS A 30 22.16 -3.89 1.86
CA LYS A 30 22.31 -2.60 2.55
C LYS A 30 20.95 -1.97 2.81
N PRO A 31 20.85 -1.12 3.85
CA PRO A 31 19.65 -0.30 4.05
C PRO A 31 19.30 0.49 2.80
N ILE A 32 18.01 0.56 2.50
CA ILE A 32 17.48 1.27 1.33
C ILE A 32 16.75 2.52 1.80
N ASP A 33 17.17 3.67 1.29
CA ASP A 33 16.54 4.96 1.56
C ASP A 33 15.57 5.33 0.44
N PHE A 34 14.39 5.80 0.83
CA PHE A 34 13.34 6.29 -0.06
C PHE A 34 12.37 7.17 0.73
N THR A 35 11.47 7.85 0.06
CA THR A 35 10.37 8.56 0.72
C THR A 35 9.18 7.62 0.89
N PRO A 36 8.60 7.47 2.12
CA PRO A 36 7.42 6.63 2.35
C PRO A 36 6.29 6.91 1.36
N GLY A 37 5.65 5.85 0.87
CA GLY A 37 4.64 5.94 -0.19
C GLY A 37 5.18 5.71 -1.59
N GLN A 38 6.50 5.67 -1.79
CA GLN A 38 7.11 5.35 -3.07
C GLN A 38 7.07 3.84 -3.39
N TYR A 39 7.29 3.49 -4.65
CA TYR A 39 7.35 2.12 -5.14
C TYR A 39 8.74 1.71 -5.62
N ALA A 40 9.07 0.44 -5.43
CA ALA A 40 10.22 -0.22 -6.04
C ALA A 40 9.79 -0.92 -7.34
N THR A 41 10.72 -1.05 -8.28
CA THR A 41 10.53 -1.89 -9.46
C THR A 41 11.21 -3.22 -9.24
N LEU A 42 10.42 -4.27 -9.00
CA LEU A 42 10.89 -5.64 -8.79
C LEU A 42 10.80 -6.45 -10.07
N GLY A 43 11.58 -7.51 -10.15
CA GLY A 43 11.53 -8.43 -11.27
C GLY A 43 12.37 -9.68 -11.12
N LEU A 44 12.22 -10.56 -12.12
CA LEU A 44 12.95 -11.81 -12.21
C LEU A 44 13.78 -11.82 -13.50
N LYS A 45 14.95 -12.45 -13.42
CA LYS A 45 15.77 -12.68 -14.60
C LYS A 45 15.10 -13.75 -15.47
N GLU A 46 15.07 -13.51 -16.76
CA GLU A 46 14.64 -14.49 -17.74
C GLU A 46 15.86 -15.18 -18.34
N ASP A 47 15.80 -16.50 -18.49
CA ASP A 47 16.94 -17.31 -18.97
C ASP A 47 17.39 -16.94 -20.39
N ASP A 48 16.43 -16.55 -21.24
CA ASP A 48 16.66 -16.21 -22.65
C ASP A 48 16.69 -14.71 -22.94
N SER A 49 16.65 -13.85 -21.89
CA SER A 49 16.60 -12.39 -22.04
C SER A 49 17.72 -11.68 -21.29
N ASP A 50 18.34 -10.70 -21.94
CA ASP A 50 19.28 -9.79 -21.28
C ASP A 50 18.60 -8.79 -20.34
N ARG A 51 17.27 -8.77 -20.29
CA ARG A 51 16.50 -7.82 -19.46
C ARG A 51 15.57 -8.58 -18.52
N PRO A 52 15.53 -8.21 -17.23
CA PRO A 52 14.58 -8.79 -16.31
C PRO A 52 13.14 -8.35 -16.66
N LEU A 53 12.18 -9.22 -16.42
CA LEU A 53 10.78 -8.89 -16.40
C LEU A 53 10.49 -8.05 -15.14
N LEU A 54 10.07 -6.81 -15.28
CA LEU A 54 9.99 -5.83 -14.21
C LEU A 54 8.57 -5.28 -14.04
N ARG A 55 8.12 -5.14 -12.77
CA ARG A 55 6.86 -4.44 -12.42
C ARG A 55 7.05 -3.56 -11.18
N PRO A 56 6.30 -2.44 -11.08
CA PRO A 56 6.31 -1.60 -9.89
C PRO A 56 5.48 -2.21 -8.77
N TYR A 57 5.96 -2.09 -7.53
CA TYR A 57 5.26 -2.48 -6.31
C TYR A 57 5.52 -1.45 -5.22
N SER A 58 4.46 -0.95 -4.58
CA SER A 58 4.57 0.00 -3.48
C SER A 58 5.26 -0.66 -2.30
N VAL A 59 6.21 0.05 -1.68
CA VAL A 59 6.94 -0.46 -0.53
C VAL A 59 6.10 -0.25 0.73
N ALA A 60 5.87 -1.32 1.51
CA ALA A 60 5.13 -1.27 2.77
C ALA A 60 6.03 -1.10 4.01
N SER A 61 7.31 -1.48 3.93
CA SER A 61 8.27 -1.23 5.01
C SER A 61 8.67 0.25 5.10
N PRO A 62 9.12 0.74 6.27
CA PRO A 62 9.70 2.08 6.37
C PRO A 62 11.09 2.13 5.72
N PRO A 63 11.57 3.32 5.30
CA PRO A 63 12.92 3.49 4.74
C PRO A 63 14.01 3.23 5.77
N GLY A 64 15.26 3.09 5.29
CA GLY A 64 16.44 2.87 6.12
C GLY A 64 16.58 1.45 6.66
N LYS A 65 15.84 0.49 6.11
CA LYS A 65 15.89 -0.94 6.46
C LYS A 65 16.55 -1.76 5.36
N THR A 66 17.10 -2.92 5.74
CA THR A 66 17.54 -3.94 4.77
C THR A 66 16.39 -4.81 4.31
N ASP A 67 15.37 -5.00 5.15
CA ASP A 67 14.22 -5.86 4.86
C ASP A 67 13.09 -4.98 4.32
N LEU A 68 12.76 -5.22 3.05
CA LEU A 68 11.67 -4.56 2.34
C LEU A 68 10.46 -5.48 2.32
N GLU A 69 9.26 -4.89 2.49
CA GLU A 69 8.00 -5.59 2.52
C GLU A 69 7.09 -5.09 1.39
N PHE A 70 6.43 -6.03 0.72
CA PHE A 70 5.54 -5.77 -0.40
C PHE A 70 4.27 -6.59 -0.25
N PHE A 71 3.11 -5.96 -0.37
CA PHE A 71 1.83 -6.64 -0.42
C PHE A 71 1.42 -6.79 -1.88
N ILE A 72 1.39 -8.02 -2.37
CA ILE A 72 1.26 -8.34 -3.79
C ILE A 72 0.05 -9.22 -4.03
N GLU A 73 -0.73 -8.86 -5.05
CA GLU A 73 -1.79 -9.67 -5.63
C GLU A 73 -1.28 -10.35 -6.91
N ARG A 74 -1.52 -11.66 -7.01
CA ARG A 74 -1.20 -12.44 -8.21
C ARG A 74 -2.23 -12.14 -9.29
N VAL A 75 -1.78 -11.56 -10.38
CA VAL A 75 -2.63 -11.33 -11.57
C VAL A 75 -2.78 -12.66 -12.32
N GLU A 76 -4.01 -13.06 -12.63
CA GLU A 76 -4.28 -14.20 -13.49
C GLU A 76 -3.61 -13.98 -14.86
N ASP A 77 -2.85 -14.98 -15.34
CA ASP A 77 -2.01 -14.90 -16.54
C ASP A 77 -0.92 -13.79 -16.51
N GLY A 78 -0.61 -13.24 -15.34
CA GLY A 78 0.45 -12.25 -15.16
C GLY A 78 1.84 -12.88 -15.22
N ASP A 79 2.67 -12.45 -16.18
CA ASP A 79 4.01 -13.02 -16.41
C ASP A 79 4.91 -12.99 -15.17
N LEU A 80 4.96 -11.88 -14.44
CA LEU A 80 5.83 -11.75 -13.26
C LEU A 80 5.22 -12.35 -12.02
N THR A 81 3.95 -12.04 -11.72
CA THR A 81 3.31 -12.47 -10.48
C THR A 81 3.18 -13.98 -10.39
N THR A 82 2.87 -14.68 -11.48
CA THR A 82 2.86 -16.15 -11.52
C THR A 82 4.21 -16.73 -11.09
N ARG A 83 5.30 -16.20 -11.64
CA ARG A 83 6.67 -16.64 -11.30
C ARG A 83 7.08 -16.26 -9.87
N LEU A 84 6.61 -15.12 -9.34
CA LEU A 84 6.86 -14.76 -7.93
C LEU A 84 6.23 -15.79 -6.98
N TRP A 85 5.07 -16.35 -7.34
CA TRP A 85 4.40 -17.39 -6.54
C TRP A 85 5.13 -18.74 -6.56
N GLU A 86 5.99 -18.99 -7.57
CA GLU A 86 6.82 -20.20 -7.67
C GLU A 86 8.13 -20.11 -6.87
N LEU A 87 8.46 -18.92 -6.34
CA LEU A 87 9.70 -18.71 -5.61
C LEU A 87 9.67 -19.42 -4.24
N GLU A 88 10.79 -20.04 -3.89
CA GLU A 88 11.05 -20.55 -2.57
C GLU A 88 11.90 -19.57 -1.75
N GLN A 89 11.88 -19.71 -0.43
CA GLN A 89 12.75 -18.96 0.48
C GLN A 89 14.22 -19.07 0.04
N GLY A 90 14.92 -17.95 0.00
CA GLY A 90 16.30 -17.86 -0.47
C GLY A 90 16.42 -17.52 -1.97
N ALA A 91 15.31 -17.50 -2.72
CA ALA A 91 15.34 -17.11 -4.11
C ALA A 91 15.75 -15.64 -4.31
N GLU A 92 16.36 -15.36 -5.45
CA GLU A 92 16.79 -14.02 -5.82
C GLU A 92 15.69 -13.26 -6.58
N VAL A 93 15.44 -12.03 -6.15
CA VAL A 93 14.54 -11.07 -6.81
C VAL A 93 15.34 -9.83 -7.19
N TRP A 94 15.23 -9.39 -8.43
CA TRP A 94 15.90 -8.18 -8.89
C TRP A 94 15.07 -6.94 -8.55
N MET A 95 15.75 -5.88 -8.14
CA MET A 95 15.15 -4.58 -7.88
C MET A 95 15.95 -3.49 -8.61
N ARG A 96 15.28 -2.54 -9.23
CA ARG A 96 15.97 -1.31 -9.68
C ARG A 96 16.51 -0.55 -8.47
N ASN A 97 17.76 -0.06 -8.56
CA ASN A 97 18.42 0.65 -7.46
C ASN A 97 17.70 1.94 -7.02
N LYS A 98 16.83 2.48 -7.86
CA LYS A 98 16.10 3.70 -7.56
C LYS A 98 14.65 3.38 -7.27
N ILE A 99 14.23 3.60 -6.02
CA ILE A 99 12.83 3.66 -5.59
C ILE A 99 12.30 5.04 -5.99
N VAL A 100 11.10 5.12 -6.55
CA VAL A 100 10.52 6.32 -7.14
C VAL A 100 9.02 6.38 -6.87
N GLY A 101 8.39 7.50 -7.20
CA GLY A 101 6.96 7.74 -7.03
C GLY A 101 6.70 9.13 -6.46
N ARG A 102 5.49 9.63 -6.63
CA ARG A 102 5.04 10.94 -6.11
C ARG A 102 3.93 10.78 -5.07
N PHE A 103 3.54 9.56 -4.78
CA PHE A 103 2.48 9.24 -3.84
C PHE A 103 3.01 9.24 -2.41
N THR A 104 3.40 10.41 -1.92
CA THR A 104 4.01 10.65 -0.62
C THR A 104 3.16 11.62 0.18
N LEU A 105 3.37 11.72 1.51
CA LEU A 105 2.65 12.71 2.31
C LEU A 105 2.86 14.12 1.77
N ASP A 106 1.77 14.85 1.60
CA ASP A 106 1.80 16.25 1.24
C ASP A 106 2.19 17.10 2.47
N PRO A 107 3.36 17.75 2.45
CA PRO A 107 3.82 18.54 3.59
C PRO A 107 3.01 19.82 3.81
N SER A 108 2.23 20.26 2.85
CA SER A 108 1.40 21.46 2.93
C SER A 108 0.10 21.25 3.69
N CYS A 109 -0.33 19.99 3.87
CA CYS A 109 -1.55 19.63 4.57
C CYS A 109 -1.26 19.17 6.01
N SER A 110 -2.17 19.53 6.92
CA SER A 110 -2.07 19.16 8.34
C SER A 110 -2.66 17.78 8.62
N TYR A 111 -3.62 17.32 7.81
CA TYR A 111 -4.39 16.10 7.99
C TYR A 111 -4.30 15.25 6.73
N HIS A 112 -4.40 13.92 6.88
CA HIS A 112 -4.31 12.99 5.76
C HIS A 112 -5.41 11.94 5.83
N LEU A 113 -6.25 11.86 4.80
CA LEU A 113 -7.31 10.88 4.66
C LEU A 113 -7.00 9.95 3.49
N MET A 114 -6.93 8.66 3.77
CA MET A 114 -6.40 7.65 2.85
C MET A 114 -7.44 6.56 2.61
N ALA A 115 -7.78 6.29 1.36
CA ALA A 115 -8.70 5.24 0.95
C ALA A 115 -7.97 4.19 0.10
N ALA A 116 -8.01 2.92 0.52
CA ALA A 116 -7.34 1.82 -0.16
C ALA A 116 -8.25 0.62 -0.38
N THR A 117 -7.95 -0.13 -1.43
CA THR A 117 -8.46 -1.50 -1.59
C THR A 117 -7.30 -2.49 -1.58
N VAL A 118 -7.44 -3.55 -0.77
CA VAL A 118 -6.51 -4.70 -0.65
C VAL A 118 -5.04 -4.22 -0.60
N THR A 119 -4.25 -4.54 -1.63
CA THR A 119 -2.82 -4.20 -1.71
C THR A 119 -2.52 -2.71 -1.79
N GLY A 120 -3.52 -1.88 -2.09
CA GLY A 120 -3.41 -0.42 -2.10
C GLY A 120 -3.09 0.22 -0.75
N VAL A 121 -3.18 -0.53 0.34
CA VAL A 121 -2.76 -0.07 1.67
C VAL A 121 -1.24 0.02 1.82
N GLY A 122 -0.45 -0.69 0.99
CA GLY A 122 1.01 -0.79 1.10
C GLY A 122 1.73 0.55 1.27
N PRO A 123 1.54 1.57 0.41
CA PRO A 123 2.17 2.88 0.57
C PRO A 123 1.78 3.58 1.87
N TYR A 124 0.54 3.40 2.35
CA TYR A 124 0.07 3.98 3.61
C TYR A 124 0.76 3.34 4.82
N VAL A 125 0.93 2.03 4.80
CA VAL A 125 1.66 1.30 5.85
C VAL A 125 3.09 1.81 5.96
N SER A 126 3.78 2.04 4.85
CA SER A 126 5.12 2.63 4.84
C SER A 126 5.13 4.00 5.52
N ILE A 127 4.18 4.88 5.18
CA ILE A 127 4.03 6.22 5.74
C ILE A 127 3.78 6.16 7.26
N ILE A 128 2.85 5.32 7.69
CA ILE A 128 2.47 5.17 9.09
C ILE A 128 3.63 4.62 9.94
N ARG A 129 4.30 3.58 9.45
CA ARG A 129 5.46 2.98 10.13
C ARG A 129 6.64 3.95 10.22
N ASP A 130 6.82 4.79 9.20
CA ASP A 130 7.85 5.83 9.20
C ASP A 130 7.56 6.91 10.24
N GLN A 131 6.33 7.42 10.29
CA GLN A 131 5.91 8.38 11.29
C GLN A 131 6.05 7.82 12.73
N MET A 132 5.66 6.57 12.96
CA MET A 132 5.87 5.90 14.24
C MET A 132 7.34 5.81 14.62
N ARG A 133 8.21 5.43 13.68
CA ARG A 133 9.66 5.37 13.92
C ARG A 133 10.21 6.74 14.30
N ASP A 134 9.82 7.79 13.58
CA ASP A 134 10.32 9.15 13.79
C ASP A 134 9.83 9.71 15.13
N LEU A 135 8.61 9.42 15.55
CA LEU A 135 8.12 9.73 16.90
C LEU A 135 8.91 9.00 17.99
N CYS A 136 9.13 7.68 17.82
CA CYS A 136 9.88 6.87 18.79
C CYS A 136 11.33 7.29 18.93
N THR A 137 11.94 7.79 17.86
CA THR A 137 13.35 8.25 17.87
C THR A 137 13.50 9.73 18.21
N GLY A 138 12.42 10.48 18.35
CA GLY A 138 12.43 11.93 18.56
C GLY A 138 12.83 12.74 17.32
N ALA A 139 12.80 12.15 16.15
CA ALA A 139 13.00 12.84 14.86
C ALA A 139 11.76 13.66 14.45
N LEU A 140 10.60 13.30 14.99
CA LEU A 140 9.33 14.01 14.83
C LEU A 140 8.75 14.32 16.21
N ASP A 141 8.44 15.58 16.50
CA ASP A 141 7.87 16.00 17.78
C ASP A 141 6.34 15.87 17.83
N THR A 142 5.68 16.12 16.70
CA THR A 142 4.22 16.13 16.61
C THR A 142 3.76 15.32 15.42
N PRO A 143 2.97 14.24 15.62
CA PRO A 143 2.46 13.43 14.53
C PRO A 143 1.42 14.19 13.71
N ARG A 144 1.33 13.86 12.43
CA ARG A 144 0.22 14.29 11.57
C ARG A 144 -0.94 13.33 11.74
N PRO A 145 -2.16 13.83 11.96
CA PRO A 145 -3.34 12.99 12.02
C PRO A 145 -3.60 12.30 10.68
N ILE A 146 -3.77 10.97 10.73
CA ILE A 146 -4.01 10.10 9.57
C ILE A 146 -5.27 9.26 9.84
N MET A 147 -6.18 9.23 8.86
CA MET A 147 -7.30 8.28 8.81
C MET A 147 -7.13 7.38 7.59
N VAL A 148 -7.22 6.07 7.78
CA VAL A 148 -7.16 5.08 6.70
C VAL A 148 -8.45 4.28 6.63
N LEU A 149 -9.12 4.34 5.47
CA LEU A 149 -10.18 3.39 5.10
C LEU A 149 -9.56 2.30 4.22
N HIS A 150 -9.60 1.05 4.68
CA HIS A 150 -9.01 -0.09 3.99
C HIS A 150 -10.09 -1.14 3.70
N GLY A 151 -10.43 -1.32 2.44
CA GLY A 151 -11.48 -2.23 2.01
C GLY A 151 -10.98 -3.47 1.30
N ALA A 152 -11.72 -4.56 1.51
CA ALA A 152 -11.53 -5.82 0.81
C ALA A 152 -12.88 -6.49 0.53
N SER A 153 -12.89 -7.62 -0.18
CA SER A 153 -14.10 -8.44 -0.29
C SER A 153 -14.35 -9.19 1.02
N ARG A 154 -13.30 -9.69 1.68
CA ARG A 154 -13.34 -10.47 2.93
C ARG A 154 -12.20 -10.03 3.86
N SER A 155 -12.31 -10.31 5.17
CA SER A 155 -11.35 -9.83 6.17
C SER A 155 -9.93 -10.34 5.96
N TRP A 156 -9.74 -11.58 5.54
CA TRP A 156 -8.40 -12.13 5.30
C TRP A 156 -7.66 -11.46 4.12
N GLU A 157 -8.40 -10.82 3.19
CA GLU A 157 -7.80 -10.05 2.09
C GLU A 157 -7.22 -8.70 2.56
N LEU A 158 -7.51 -8.27 3.81
CA LEU A 158 -6.85 -7.13 4.44
C LEU A 158 -5.41 -7.45 4.89
N GLY A 159 -5.05 -8.74 4.86
CA GLY A 159 -3.72 -9.24 5.17
C GLY A 159 -3.31 -9.03 6.62
N THR A 160 -2.01 -9.07 6.89
CA THR A 160 -1.45 -8.81 8.21
C THR A 160 -1.73 -7.38 8.70
N TYR A 161 -2.10 -6.47 7.81
CA TYR A 161 -2.33 -5.07 8.12
C TYR A 161 -3.63 -4.83 8.89
N LEU A 162 -4.60 -5.76 8.83
CA LEU A 162 -5.82 -5.67 9.64
C LEU A 162 -5.47 -5.58 11.13
N GLU A 163 -4.71 -6.54 11.64
CA GLU A 163 -4.33 -6.59 13.06
C GLU A 163 -3.33 -5.49 13.43
N GLU A 164 -2.33 -5.25 12.58
CA GLU A 164 -1.29 -4.25 12.83
C GLU A 164 -1.87 -2.84 12.95
N LEU A 165 -2.68 -2.43 11.98
CA LEU A 165 -3.24 -1.08 11.94
C LEU A 165 -4.35 -0.88 12.99
N ALA A 166 -5.16 -1.92 13.26
CA ALA A 166 -6.15 -1.86 14.33
C ALA A 166 -5.48 -1.70 15.71
N ALA A 167 -4.44 -2.49 15.98
CA ALA A 167 -3.69 -2.38 17.23
C ALA A 167 -2.99 -1.02 17.39
N LEU A 168 -2.50 -0.43 16.31
CA LEU A 168 -1.94 0.91 16.35
C LEU A 168 -3.01 1.98 16.66
N ALA A 169 -4.17 1.90 16.01
CA ALA A 169 -5.26 2.85 16.21
C ALA A 169 -5.79 2.84 17.67
N GLU A 170 -5.68 1.71 18.37
CA GLU A 170 -6.01 1.62 19.79
C GLU A 170 -4.95 2.27 20.70
N GLN A 171 -3.71 2.44 20.22
CA GLN A 171 -2.58 2.90 21.04
C GLN A 171 -2.29 4.39 20.91
N VAL A 172 -2.73 5.03 19.82
CA VAL A 172 -2.37 6.42 19.51
C VAL A 172 -3.57 7.23 19.03
N ASP A 173 -3.64 8.50 19.42
CA ASP A 173 -4.76 9.40 19.09
C ASP A 173 -4.65 10.05 17.70
N TRP A 174 -3.49 9.97 17.05
CA TRP A 174 -3.25 10.59 15.73
C TRP A 174 -3.62 9.68 14.55
N PHE A 175 -3.96 8.42 14.81
CA PHE A 175 -4.24 7.45 13.76
C PHE A 175 -5.62 6.80 13.94
N GLU A 176 -6.42 6.81 12.90
CA GLU A 176 -7.71 6.13 12.83
C GLU A 176 -7.69 5.11 11.69
N TYR A 177 -8.12 3.89 11.99
CA TYR A 177 -8.19 2.80 11.02
C TYR A 177 -9.60 2.25 10.89
N VAL A 178 -10.11 2.25 9.66
CA VAL A 178 -11.45 1.78 9.31
C VAL A 178 -11.34 0.65 8.28
N PRO A 179 -11.19 -0.61 8.72
CA PRO A 179 -11.29 -1.75 7.83
C PRO A 179 -12.75 -1.98 7.44
N THR A 180 -13.01 -2.29 6.15
CA THR A 180 -14.36 -2.55 5.65
C THR A 180 -14.38 -3.76 4.72
N VAL A 181 -15.45 -4.58 4.83
CA VAL A 181 -15.64 -5.79 4.04
C VAL A 181 -16.90 -5.67 3.18
N SER A 182 -16.75 -5.90 1.87
CA SER A 182 -17.86 -5.74 0.94
C SER A 182 -18.71 -6.99 0.75
N ARG A 183 -18.25 -8.17 1.23
CA ARG A 183 -18.97 -9.46 1.16
C ARG A 183 -19.06 -10.13 2.54
N PRO A 184 -19.69 -9.47 3.53
CA PRO A 184 -19.76 -10.02 4.89
C PRO A 184 -20.54 -11.35 4.97
N TRP A 185 -21.40 -11.66 3.99
CA TRP A 185 -22.10 -12.95 3.91
C TRP A 185 -21.19 -14.14 3.55
N GLU A 186 -19.97 -13.88 3.05
CA GLU A 186 -18.91 -14.87 2.80
C GLU A 186 -17.89 -14.93 3.95
N ASP A 187 -18.04 -14.06 4.95
CA ASP A 187 -17.14 -13.89 6.10
C ASP A 187 -17.99 -13.67 7.38
N PRO A 188 -18.62 -14.72 7.90
CA PRO A 188 -19.59 -14.61 8.98
C PRO A 188 -19.01 -14.19 10.33
N ASP A 189 -17.70 -14.29 10.51
CA ASP A 189 -16.99 -13.84 11.73
C ASP A 189 -16.62 -12.35 11.69
N TRP A 190 -16.88 -11.67 10.57
CA TRP A 190 -16.62 -10.25 10.42
C TRP A 190 -17.69 -9.40 11.12
N ASP A 191 -17.28 -8.62 12.12
CA ASP A 191 -18.14 -7.70 12.92
C ASP A 191 -17.81 -6.21 12.70
N GLY A 192 -16.84 -5.89 11.82
CA GLY A 192 -16.45 -4.54 11.48
C GLY A 192 -17.37 -3.84 10.46
N GLU A 193 -16.89 -2.78 9.83
CA GLU A 193 -17.67 -2.00 8.84
C GLU A 193 -18.00 -2.84 7.60
N HIS A 194 -19.21 -2.67 7.06
CA HIS A 194 -19.71 -3.37 5.88
C HIS A 194 -19.84 -2.42 4.70
N GLY A 195 -19.34 -2.82 3.54
CA GLY A 195 -19.47 -2.09 2.29
C GLY A 195 -18.13 -1.95 1.56
N ARG A 196 -18.18 -1.41 0.35
CA ARG A 196 -16.97 -0.99 -0.35
C ARG A 196 -16.46 0.31 0.25
N VAL A 197 -15.16 0.57 0.12
CA VAL A 197 -14.56 1.81 0.63
C VAL A 197 -15.33 3.05 0.15
N GLU A 198 -15.61 3.13 -1.14
CA GLU A 198 -16.34 4.25 -1.71
C GLU A 198 -17.80 4.38 -1.23
N ASP A 199 -18.41 3.31 -0.74
CA ASP A 199 -19.78 3.34 -0.23
C ASP A 199 -19.81 3.89 1.22
N VAL A 200 -18.76 3.63 2.01
CA VAL A 200 -18.66 4.06 3.41
C VAL A 200 -17.87 5.35 3.60
N LEU A 201 -17.03 5.74 2.63
CA LEU A 201 -16.13 6.88 2.71
C LEU A 201 -16.85 8.16 3.14
N ARG A 202 -18.05 8.43 2.58
CA ARG A 202 -18.79 9.65 2.90
C ARG A 202 -19.21 9.73 4.37
N LYS A 203 -19.60 8.60 4.98
CA LYS A 203 -19.94 8.51 6.40
C LYS A 203 -18.78 8.95 7.29
N TYR A 204 -17.58 8.43 6.99
CA TYR A 204 -16.37 8.75 7.77
C TYR A 204 -15.86 10.15 7.51
N LEU A 205 -15.95 10.61 6.27
CA LEU A 205 -15.58 11.97 5.91
C LEU A 205 -16.44 13.01 6.61
N ASP A 206 -17.78 12.80 6.66
CA ASP A 206 -18.71 13.71 7.34
C ASP A 206 -18.56 13.68 8.87
N ALA A 207 -18.11 12.57 9.45
CA ALA A 207 -17.85 12.42 10.87
C ALA A 207 -16.44 12.90 11.28
N SER A 208 -15.52 13.00 10.34
CA SER A 208 -14.13 13.37 10.58
C SER A 208 -13.99 14.82 11.01
N PRO A 209 -13.10 15.11 11.99
CA PRO A 209 -12.74 16.47 12.33
C PRO A 209 -11.78 17.14 11.33
N PHE A 210 -11.40 16.46 10.23
CA PHE A 210 -10.41 16.93 9.26
C PHE A 210 -11.03 17.93 8.28
N PRO A 211 -10.68 19.23 8.33
CA PRO A 211 -11.24 20.22 7.43
C PRO A 211 -10.70 20.05 6.00
N ALA A 212 -11.58 20.03 5.00
CA ALA A 212 -11.20 19.77 3.60
C ALA A 212 -10.08 20.69 3.07
N GLY A 213 -10.04 21.95 3.52
CA GLY A 213 -9.02 22.92 3.13
C GLY A 213 -7.62 22.71 3.72
N GLU A 214 -7.48 21.80 4.72
CA GLU A 214 -6.22 21.49 5.40
C GLU A 214 -5.87 20.00 5.30
N THR A 215 -6.65 19.22 4.54
CA THR A 215 -6.53 17.76 4.43
C THR A 215 -6.11 17.36 3.03
N ALA A 216 -5.08 16.53 2.93
CA ALA A 216 -4.76 15.80 1.71
C ALA A 216 -5.52 14.47 1.68
N ALA A 217 -6.15 14.16 0.55
CA ALA A 217 -6.86 12.92 0.30
C ALA A 217 -6.05 12.00 -0.61
N TYR A 218 -6.00 10.72 -0.29
CA TYR A 218 -5.22 9.73 -1.04
C TYR A 218 -6.10 8.56 -1.43
N THR A 219 -5.93 8.07 -2.66
CA THR A 219 -6.65 6.90 -3.16
C THR A 219 -5.66 5.93 -3.83
N CYS A 220 -5.68 4.66 -3.42
CA CYS A 220 -4.79 3.64 -3.98
C CYS A 220 -5.48 2.28 -4.10
N GLY A 221 -5.27 1.58 -5.21
CA GLY A 221 -5.79 0.24 -5.47
C GLY A 221 -6.70 0.17 -6.70
N HIS A 222 -7.90 -0.37 -6.57
CA HIS A 222 -8.78 -0.64 -7.70
C HIS A 222 -9.27 0.64 -8.41
N PRO A 223 -9.15 0.75 -9.75
CA PRO A 223 -9.46 1.98 -10.50
C PRO A 223 -10.88 2.53 -10.26
N GLN A 224 -11.90 1.66 -10.16
CA GLN A 224 -13.28 2.10 -9.91
C GLN A 224 -13.46 2.71 -8.50
N MET A 225 -12.77 2.17 -7.48
CA MET A 225 -12.78 2.76 -6.15
C MET A 225 -12.14 4.15 -6.19
N ILE A 226 -10.99 4.28 -6.84
CA ILE A 226 -10.27 5.54 -6.99
C ILE A 226 -11.17 6.61 -7.63
N GLU A 227 -11.78 6.32 -8.79
CA GLU A 227 -12.66 7.25 -9.50
C GLU A 227 -13.84 7.72 -8.64
N LYS A 228 -14.51 6.79 -7.95
CA LYS A 228 -15.64 7.13 -7.08
C LYS A 228 -15.22 7.93 -5.85
N ALA A 229 -14.10 7.53 -5.21
CA ALA A 229 -13.58 8.22 -4.02
C ALA A 229 -13.18 9.66 -4.36
N GLN A 230 -12.50 9.89 -5.49
CA GLN A 230 -12.18 11.24 -5.96
C GLN A 230 -13.43 12.11 -6.11
N GLY A 231 -14.47 11.61 -6.77
CA GLY A 231 -15.73 12.35 -6.90
C GLY A 231 -16.42 12.62 -5.55
N ILE A 232 -16.19 11.79 -4.51
CA ILE A 232 -16.67 12.05 -3.15
C ILE A 232 -15.87 13.18 -2.51
N PHE A 233 -14.54 13.16 -2.61
CA PHE A 233 -13.65 14.21 -2.09
C PHE A 233 -13.94 15.57 -2.74
N GLU A 234 -14.07 15.63 -4.07
CA GLU A 234 -14.42 16.86 -4.80
C GLU A 234 -15.75 17.47 -4.30
N ARG A 235 -16.80 16.63 -4.15
CA ARG A 235 -18.10 17.08 -3.63
C ARG A 235 -18.05 17.47 -2.12
N ALA A 236 -17.05 17.02 -1.40
CA ALA A 236 -16.79 17.40 -0.02
C ALA A 236 -15.94 18.68 0.11
N GLY A 237 -15.51 19.26 -1.02
CA GLY A 237 -14.80 20.54 -1.07
C GLY A 237 -13.27 20.41 -1.04
N PHE A 238 -12.70 19.22 -1.28
CA PHE A 238 -11.27 19.06 -1.46
C PHE A 238 -10.85 19.68 -2.80
N SER A 239 -9.73 20.38 -2.82
CA SER A 239 -9.14 20.88 -4.07
C SER A 239 -8.51 19.74 -4.86
N GLU A 240 -8.47 19.88 -6.19
CA GLU A 240 -7.84 18.90 -7.07
C GLU A 240 -6.37 18.64 -6.70
N ASP A 241 -5.63 19.68 -6.32
CA ASP A 241 -4.23 19.59 -5.91
C ASP A 241 -4.02 18.82 -4.58
N ALA A 242 -5.07 18.73 -3.74
CA ALA A 242 -5.04 17.98 -2.48
C ALA A 242 -5.52 16.52 -2.62
N ILE A 243 -5.90 16.09 -3.82
CA ILE A 243 -6.35 14.72 -4.10
C ILE A 243 -5.24 13.99 -4.85
N HIS A 244 -4.65 13.00 -4.21
CA HIS A 244 -3.57 12.18 -4.74
C HIS A 244 -4.06 10.77 -5.09
N GLU A 245 -3.58 10.23 -6.20
CA GLU A 245 -3.95 8.88 -6.64
C GLU A 245 -2.74 8.03 -7.05
N GLU A 246 -2.82 6.73 -6.80
CA GLU A 246 -1.95 5.72 -7.38
C GLU A 246 -2.79 4.54 -7.87
N LYS A 247 -2.87 4.35 -9.20
CA LYS A 247 -3.63 3.27 -9.83
C LYS A 247 -2.73 2.07 -10.09
N TYR A 248 -3.17 0.89 -9.69
CA TYR A 248 -2.54 -0.34 -10.12
C TYR A 248 -3.06 -0.70 -11.51
N PHE A 249 -2.14 -0.77 -12.47
CA PHE A 249 -2.47 -1.20 -13.82
C PHE A 249 -2.63 -2.72 -13.85
N VAL A 250 -3.84 -3.18 -14.05
CA VAL A 250 -4.09 -4.53 -14.53
C VAL A 250 -3.96 -4.46 -16.05
N GLU A 251 -2.89 -4.96 -16.63
CA GLU A 251 -2.81 -5.19 -18.06
C GLU A 251 -3.90 -6.21 -18.43
N ARG A 252 -5.03 -5.74 -18.93
CA ARG A 252 -5.95 -6.61 -19.64
C ARG A 252 -5.32 -6.91 -20.98
N ASN A 253 -4.72 -8.08 -21.13
CA ASN A 253 -4.32 -8.59 -22.42
C ASN A 253 -5.56 -8.68 -23.30
N GLY A 254 -5.60 -7.86 -24.35
CA GLY A 254 -6.29 -8.08 -25.61
C GLY A 254 -7.82 -7.93 -25.60
N ALA A 255 -8.31 -6.85 -26.16
CA ALA A 255 -9.45 -6.87 -27.07
C ALA A 255 -8.91 -6.69 -28.48
#